data_698effd487ccd47f0f1524e8cca41341
#
_entry.id   698effd487ccd47f0f1524e8cca41341
#
_cell.length_a   1.000
_cell.length_b   1.000
_cell.length_c   1.000
_cell.angle_alpha   90.00
_cell.angle_beta   90.00
_cell.angle_gamma   90.00
#
_symmetry.space_group_name_H-M   'P 1'
#
loop_
_entity.id
_entity.type
_entity.pdbx_description
1 polymer ?
#
loop_
_entity_poly.entity_id
_entity_poly.type
_entity_poly.pdbx_seq_one_letter_code
_entity_poly.pdbx_strand_id
1 'polypeptide(L)'
;MTNKSENLEMVLSKNQLRLYGYEDYFDSFVNLYRKNKFPNTILLSGPKGSGKATFAYHFINYLLSYNELNKYSVDKMSINPENNSYKSLCNNTNPNFSLLENDMLDENIKIDKVRNILNFLHKSTYSSNIKIILIDSAEYLNVHSSNALLKVLEESNNRTFFFIIQNNHSKILNTIKSRCIEFKFFFTFTEKKKILKNIIKPYEDVFGLKTIDDSFYFDTPGNILKYLLIFKDSDIDLPNDKLGCILYLIEKYKHKNDAKLLTFISLLIELFYKDLSLRNNKNFNLYSINKFKLLNQINDAKIFNLDKKNLFTSLIGTLEHESK
;
A
#
# COMPACT_ATOMS: atom_id res chain seq x y z
N MET A 1 10.37 -18.95 -14.47
CA MET A 1 9.98 -18.59 -13.08
C MET A 1 10.60 -17.29 -12.57
N THR A 2 11.65 -16.78 -13.19
CA THR A 2 12.38 -15.56 -12.84
C THR A 2 11.61 -14.25 -13.05
N ASN A 3 10.76 -14.15 -14.08
CA ASN A 3 10.06 -12.89 -14.39
C ASN A 3 8.93 -12.48 -13.41
N LYS A 4 8.41 -13.39 -12.59
CA LYS A 4 7.27 -13.07 -11.69
C LYS A 4 7.70 -12.40 -10.38
N SER A 5 8.88 -12.74 -9.85
CA SER A 5 9.45 -12.12 -8.66
C SER A 5 9.94 -10.70 -8.95
N GLU A 6 10.60 -10.49 -10.09
CA GLU A 6 11.12 -9.20 -10.51
C GLU A 6 10.02 -8.13 -10.71
N ASN A 7 8.87 -8.52 -11.27
CA ASN A 7 7.75 -7.60 -11.50
C ASN A 7 7.07 -7.14 -10.19
N LEU A 8 6.99 -8.00 -9.18
CA LEU A 8 6.46 -7.63 -7.86
C LEU A 8 7.45 -6.74 -7.09
N GLU A 9 8.75 -6.96 -7.25
CA GLU A 9 9.80 -6.13 -6.65
C GLU A 9 9.80 -4.71 -7.19
N MET A 10 9.50 -4.52 -8.50
CA MET A 10 9.40 -3.19 -9.12
C MET A 10 8.34 -2.30 -8.47
N VAL A 11 7.31 -2.86 -7.84
CA VAL A 11 6.17 -2.12 -7.25
C VAL A 11 6.29 -1.95 -5.74
N LEU A 12 7.34 -2.50 -5.12
CA LEU A 12 7.57 -2.29 -3.70
C LEU A 12 7.85 -0.82 -3.40
N SER A 13 7.28 -0.31 -2.32
CA SER A 13 7.42 1.09 -1.91
C SER A 13 8.88 1.51 -1.74
N LYS A 14 9.74 0.60 -1.28
CA LYS A 14 11.18 0.84 -1.08
C LYS A 14 11.98 0.93 -2.39
N ASN A 15 11.46 0.37 -3.50
CA ASN A 15 12.14 0.34 -4.80
C ASN A 15 11.71 1.50 -5.71
N GLN A 16 10.74 2.31 -5.29
CA GLN A 16 10.30 3.47 -6.07
C GLN A 16 11.37 4.57 -6.03
N LEU A 17 11.92 4.90 -7.19
CA LEU A 17 12.98 5.93 -7.29
C LEU A 17 12.42 7.35 -7.38
N ARG A 18 11.13 7.52 -7.69
CA ARG A 18 10.49 8.82 -7.83
C ARG A 18 9.22 8.90 -6.99
N LEU A 19 9.09 9.98 -6.24
CA LEU A 19 7.89 10.32 -5.48
C LEU A 19 6.96 11.14 -6.38
N TYR A 20 5.70 10.78 -6.42
CA TYR A 20 4.64 11.50 -7.11
C TYR A 20 3.55 11.90 -6.13
N GLY A 21 3.24 13.17 -6.09
CA GLY A 21 2.31 13.76 -5.14
C GLY A 21 2.93 13.99 -3.75
N TYR A 22 2.23 14.76 -2.94
CA TYR A 22 2.66 15.16 -1.60
C TYR A 22 3.93 16.03 -1.57
N GLU A 23 4.21 16.78 -2.65
CA GLU A 23 5.35 17.67 -2.75
C GLU A 23 5.36 18.66 -1.59
N ASP A 24 4.22 19.27 -1.27
CA ASP A 24 4.07 20.24 -0.16
C ASP A 24 4.39 19.63 1.21
N TYR A 25 4.01 18.34 1.42
CA TYR A 25 4.34 17.63 2.65
C TYR A 25 5.84 17.36 2.74
N PHE A 26 6.43 16.95 1.62
CA PHE A 26 7.87 16.66 1.58
C PHE A 26 8.68 17.92 1.84
N ASP A 27 8.36 19.03 1.21
CA ASP A 27 9.02 20.34 1.43
C ASP A 27 8.83 20.82 2.87
N SER A 28 7.65 20.63 3.44
CA SER A 28 7.38 20.95 4.84
C SER A 28 8.26 20.12 5.78
N PHE A 29 8.43 18.81 5.51
CA PHE A 29 9.28 17.92 6.28
C PHE A 29 10.76 18.33 6.19
N VAL A 30 11.24 18.62 4.98
CA VAL A 30 12.62 19.13 4.74
C VAL A 30 12.86 20.41 5.51
N ASN A 31 11.91 21.37 5.47
CA ASN A 31 12.03 22.66 6.15
C ASN A 31 12.02 22.49 7.68
N LEU A 32 11.18 21.62 8.23
CA LEU A 32 11.14 21.33 9.67
C LEU A 32 12.46 20.68 10.12
N TYR A 33 12.98 19.73 9.35
CA TYR A 33 14.24 19.06 9.66
C TYR A 33 15.42 20.02 9.63
N ARG A 34 15.55 20.86 8.61
CA ARG A 34 16.61 21.88 8.50
C ARG A 34 16.58 22.91 9.64
N LYS A 35 15.39 23.19 10.18
CA LYS A 35 15.20 24.07 11.34
C LYS A 35 15.35 23.40 12.70
N ASN A 36 15.73 22.10 12.74
CA ASN A 36 15.77 21.27 13.95
C ASN A 36 14.42 21.25 14.73
N LYS A 37 13.30 21.35 14.01
CA LYS A 37 11.91 21.31 14.56
C LYS A 37 11.14 20.10 14.07
N PHE A 38 11.81 19.14 13.45
CA PHE A 38 11.16 17.94 12.94
C PHE A 38 10.72 17.04 14.09
N PRO A 39 9.45 16.57 14.12
CA PRO A 39 8.94 15.75 15.20
C PRO A 39 9.59 14.37 15.20
N ASN A 40 9.81 13.82 16.40
CA ASN A 40 10.40 12.50 16.55
C ASN A 40 9.45 11.37 16.15
N THR A 41 8.14 11.59 16.29
CA THR A 41 7.13 10.57 16.00
C THR A 41 6.07 11.11 15.05
N ILE A 42 5.96 10.46 13.90
CA ILE A 42 5.08 10.87 12.79
C ILE A 42 4.15 9.72 12.46
N LEU A 43 2.86 10.03 12.37
CA LEU A 43 1.82 9.10 11.92
C LEU A 43 1.37 9.49 10.51
N LEU A 44 1.60 8.59 9.55
CA LEU A 44 1.10 8.72 8.18
C LEU A 44 -0.19 7.91 8.05
N SER A 45 -1.32 8.58 8.05
CA SER A 45 -2.64 7.94 8.01
C SER A 45 -3.33 8.12 6.66
N GLY A 46 -4.13 7.13 6.25
CA GLY A 46 -4.89 7.19 4.98
C GLY A 46 -5.11 5.81 4.37
N PRO A 47 -5.82 5.73 3.23
CA PRO A 47 -6.14 4.46 2.60
C PRO A 47 -4.87 3.72 2.14
N LYS A 48 -4.93 2.37 2.11
CA LYS A 48 -3.84 1.54 1.59
C LYS A 48 -3.60 1.85 0.11
N GLY A 49 -2.32 1.90 -0.30
CA GLY A 49 -1.98 2.23 -1.69
C GLY A 49 -1.92 3.73 -2.01
N SER A 50 -2.14 4.63 -1.03
CA SER A 50 -2.01 6.08 -1.22
C SER A 50 -0.57 6.61 -1.24
N GLY A 51 0.46 5.75 -1.22
CA GLY A 51 1.86 6.16 -1.31
C GLY A 51 2.55 6.50 0.01
N LYS A 52 1.92 6.27 1.18
CA LYS A 52 2.50 6.56 2.50
C LYS A 52 3.87 5.92 2.72
N ALA A 53 3.98 4.63 2.44
CA ALA A 53 5.25 3.91 2.58
C ALA A 53 6.31 4.44 1.61
N THR A 54 5.95 4.72 0.35
CA THR A 54 6.85 5.33 -0.63
C THR A 54 7.35 6.70 -0.13
N PHE A 55 6.44 7.54 0.36
CA PHE A 55 6.80 8.83 0.96
C PHE A 55 7.78 8.66 2.14
N ALA A 56 7.48 7.73 3.04
CA ALA A 56 8.37 7.44 4.18
C ALA A 56 9.77 7.01 3.70
N TYR A 57 9.87 6.07 2.76
CA TYR A 57 11.17 5.64 2.21
C TYR A 57 11.94 6.78 1.53
N HIS A 58 11.27 7.66 0.79
CA HIS A 58 11.89 8.84 0.18
C HIS A 58 12.45 9.79 1.24
N PHE A 59 11.67 10.11 2.27
CA PHE A 59 12.13 11.01 3.32
C PHE A 59 13.23 10.37 4.19
N ILE A 60 13.12 9.08 4.49
CA ILE A 60 14.17 8.30 5.18
C ILE A 60 15.48 8.32 4.37
N ASN A 61 15.38 8.12 3.06
CA ASN A 61 16.55 8.22 2.18
C ASN A 61 17.13 9.64 2.20
N TYR A 62 16.32 10.70 2.15
CA TYR A 62 16.77 12.07 2.30
C TYR A 62 17.57 12.27 3.59
N LEU A 63 17.09 11.75 4.72
CA LEU A 63 17.77 11.88 6.02
C LEU A 63 19.11 11.12 6.05
N LEU A 64 19.13 9.88 5.55
CA LEU A 64 20.32 9.01 5.62
C LEU A 64 21.38 9.39 4.59
N SER A 65 20.97 9.86 3.41
CA SER A 65 21.92 10.21 2.33
C SER A 65 22.43 11.66 2.38
N TYR A 66 22.07 12.41 3.40
CA TYR A 66 22.34 13.86 3.48
C TYR A 66 23.79 14.23 3.22
N ASN A 67 24.74 13.40 3.68
CA ASN A 67 26.18 13.60 3.51
C ASN A 67 26.78 12.77 2.37
N GLU A 68 25.98 12.10 1.55
CA GLU A 68 26.46 11.32 0.42
C GLU A 68 26.65 12.19 -0.83
N LEU A 69 27.60 11.80 -1.70
CA LEU A 69 27.80 12.47 -2.99
C LEU A 69 26.54 12.35 -3.88
N ASN A 70 25.95 11.16 -3.89
CA ASN A 70 24.73 10.85 -4.64
C ASN A 70 23.47 10.99 -3.76
N LYS A 71 23.37 12.11 -3.02
CA LYS A 71 22.26 12.36 -2.11
C LYS A 71 20.90 12.43 -2.81
N TYR A 72 19.84 12.37 -2.03
CA TYR A 72 18.47 12.55 -2.48
C TYR A 72 18.29 13.90 -3.18
N SER A 73 17.63 13.91 -4.33
CA SER A 73 17.28 15.14 -5.06
C SER A 73 15.91 15.66 -4.64
N VAL A 74 15.88 16.72 -3.82
CA VAL A 74 14.64 17.33 -3.37
C VAL A 74 13.88 17.97 -4.54
N ASP A 75 14.57 18.68 -5.44
CA ASP A 75 13.93 19.34 -6.60
C ASP A 75 13.24 18.37 -7.56
N LYS A 76 13.80 17.17 -7.71
CA LYS A 76 13.26 16.11 -8.57
C LYS A 76 12.36 15.11 -7.83
N MET A 77 12.27 15.22 -6.51
CA MET A 77 11.61 14.23 -5.65
C MET A 77 12.04 12.80 -5.98
N SER A 78 13.37 12.59 -6.08
CA SER A 78 13.92 11.32 -6.57
C SER A 78 15.13 10.85 -5.79
N ILE A 79 15.20 9.52 -5.65
CA ILE A 79 16.33 8.78 -5.10
C ILE A 79 17.32 8.50 -6.24
N ASN A 80 18.61 8.72 -6.00
CA ASN A 80 19.65 8.27 -6.92
C ASN A 80 19.90 6.76 -6.68
N PRO A 81 19.79 5.88 -7.69
CA PRO A 81 20.03 4.45 -7.53
C PRO A 81 21.45 4.10 -7.05
N GLU A 82 22.43 4.97 -7.31
CA GLU A 82 23.82 4.79 -6.83
C GLU A 82 24.06 5.20 -5.38
N ASN A 83 23.04 5.70 -4.72
CA ASN A 83 23.04 6.13 -3.33
C ASN A 83 23.26 4.92 -2.40
N ASN A 84 24.25 4.97 -1.52
CA ASN A 84 24.58 3.87 -0.60
C ASN A 84 23.47 3.62 0.42
N SER A 85 22.85 4.69 0.93
CA SER A 85 21.70 4.58 1.83
C SER A 85 20.53 3.89 1.14
N TYR A 86 20.27 4.15 -0.14
CA TYR A 86 19.23 3.46 -0.91
C TYR A 86 19.53 1.96 -1.03
N LYS A 87 20.74 1.60 -1.47
CA LYS A 87 21.14 0.21 -1.63
C LYS A 87 21.02 -0.56 -0.30
N SER A 88 21.43 0.05 0.82
CA SER A 88 21.35 -0.57 2.13
C SER A 88 19.90 -0.66 2.68
N LEU A 89 19.04 0.32 2.38
CA LEU A 89 17.60 0.27 2.72
C LEU A 89 16.88 -0.85 1.96
N CYS A 90 17.11 -0.97 0.64
CA CYS A 90 16.50 -2.02 -0.17
C CYS A 90 16.88 -3.43 0.33
N ASN A 91 18.13 -3.60 0.76
CA ASN A 91 18.67 -4.87 1.27
C ASN A 91 18.43 -5.10 2.78
N ASN A 92 17.75 -4.17 3.47
CA ASN A 92 17.53 -4.20 4.92
C ASN A 92 18.83 -4.33 5.74
N THR A 93 19.94 -3.76 5.26
CA THR A 93 21.26 -3.82 5.90
C THR A 93 21.72 -2.50 6.50
N ASN A 94 20.92 -1.45 6.42
CA ASN A 94 21.28 -0.14 6.96
C ASN A 94 21.33 -0.17 8.49
N PRO A 95 22.48 0.14 9.13
CA PRO A 95 22.64 0.03 10.58
C PRO A 95 21.86 1.09 11.37
N ASN A 96 21.42 2.16 10.71
CA ASN A 96 20.64 3.25 11.32
C ASN A 96 19.13 3.17 11.05
N PHE A 97 18.67 2.10 10.37
CA PHE A 97 17.29 1.89 10.01
C PHE A 97 16.76 0.56 10.53
N SER A 98 15.56 0.57 11.07
CA SER A 98 14.82 -0.65 11.46
C SER A 98 13.40 -0.61 10.90
N LEU A 99 13.01 -1.70 10.25
CA LEU A 99 11.65 -1.90 9.74
C LEU A 99 10.87 -2.84 10.66
N LEU A 100 9.67 -2.42 11.04
CA LEU A 100 8.69 -3.24 11.72
C LEU A 100 7.48 -3.40 10.82
N GLU A 101 7.32 -4.59 10.28
CA GLU A 101 6.20 -4.93 9.40
C GLU A 101 5.59 -6.28 9.81
N ASN A 102 4.35 -6.51 9.35
CA ASN A 102 3.69 -7.78 9.56
C ASN A 102 4.24 -8.83 8.60
N ASP A 103 4.49 -10.05 9.09
CA ASP A 103 4.80 -11.18 8.22
C ASP A 103 3.57 -11.59 7.43
N MET A 104 3.75 -12.06 6.19
CA MET A 104 2.64 -12.45 5.31
C MET A 104 1.75 -13.56 5.89
N LEU A 105 2.26 -14.33 6.86
CA LEU A 105 1.59 -15.46 7.48
C LEU A 105 0.95 -15.14 8.85
N ASP A 106 1.32 -14.02 9.46
CA ASP A 106 0.84 -13.65 10.79
C ASP A 106 -0.31 -12.62 10.68
N GLU A 107 -1.35 -12.80 11.50
CA GLU A 107 -2.45 -11.81 11.60
C GLU A 107 -2.05 -10.55 12.34
N ASN A 108 -1.03 -10.62 13.20
CA ASN A 108 -0.61 -9.51 14.04
C ASN A 108 0.92 -9.38 14.13
N ILE A 109 1.38 -8.16 14.39
CA ILE A 109 2.79 -7.89 14.69
C ILE A 109 3.08 -8.41 16.11
N LYS A 110 4.01 -9.37 16.22
CA LYS A 110 4.38 -10.00 17.49
C LYS A 110 5.16 -9.04 18.40
N ILE A 111 4.97 -9.17 19.71
CA ILE A 111 5.64 -8.34 20.71
C ILE A 111 7.17 -8.42 20.63
N ASP A 112 7.72 -9.58 20.27
CA ASP A 112 9.17 -9.77 20.18
C ASP A 112 9.80 -8.93 19.06
N LYS A 113 9.07 -8.68 17.96
CA LYS A 113 9.51 -7.73 16.93
C LYS A 113 9.64 -6.31 17.48
N VAL A 114 8.69 -5.90 18.34
CA VAL A 114 8.74 -4.58 19.00
C VAL A 114 9.89 -4.52 20.01
N ARG A 115 10.12 -5.58 20.77
CA ARG A 115 11.27 -5.67 21.71
C ARG A 115 12.62 -5.58 20.96
N ASN A 116 12.72 -6.12 19.77
CA ASN A 116 13.94 -6.00 18.95
C ASN A 116 14.26 -4.56 18.58
N ILE A 117 13.25 -3.67 18.52
CA ILE A 117 13.49 -2.22 18.33
C ILE A 117 14.23 -1.64 19.53
N LEU A 118 13.91 -2.03 20.76
CA LEU A 118 14.65 -1.60 21.96
C LEU A 118 16.14 -1.99 21.84
N ASN A 119 16.40 -3.23 21.45
CA ASN A 119 17.78 -3.69 21.24
C ASN A 119 18.48 -2.87 20.12
N PHE A 120 17.75 -2.51 19.07
CA PHE A 120 18.27 -1.64 18.01
C PHE A 120 18.58 -0.23 18.55
N LEU A 121 17.73 0.33 19.42
CA LEU A 121 17.92 1.66 19.99
C LEU A 121 19.13 1.73 20.93
N HIS A 122 19.48 0.65 21.62
CA HIS A 122 20.65 0.57 22.49
C HIS A 122 21.99 0.42 21.76
N LYS A 123 21.99 0.02 20.46
CA LYS A 123 23.21 -0.05 19.69
C LYS A 123 23.73 1.36 19.37
N SER A 124 25.03 1.53 19.24
CA SER A 124 25.63 2.78 18.76
C SER A 124 25.20 3.13 17.34
N THR A 125 25.08 4.43 17.05
CA THR A 125 24.81 4.90 15.68
C THR A 125 26.06 4.81 14.81
N TYR A 126 25.89 4.46 13.55
CA TYR A 126 26.95 4.44 12.55
C TYR A 126 26.77 5.64 11.61
N SER A 127 27.80 6.40 11.36
CA SER A 127 27.93 7.51 10.40
C SER A 127 26.92 8.70 10.46
N SER A 128 25.64 8.52 10.77
CA SER A 128 24.62 9.60 10.65
C SER A 128 24.16 10.20 11.99
N ASN A 129 24.57 9.65 13.13
CA ASN A 129 24.09 10.04 14.47
C ASN A 129 22.56 10.06 14.66
N ILE A 130 21.80 9.48 13.72
CA ILE A 130 20.33 9.35 13.81
C ILE A 130 19.93 7.88 13.73
N LYS A 131 18.79 7.55 14.34
CA LYS A 131 18.13 6.25 14.19
C LYS A 131 16.74 6.45 13.63
N ILE A 132 16.34 5.59 12.73
CA ILE A 132 15.03 5.68 12.07
C ILE A 132 14.32 4.34 12.19
N ILE A 133 13.09 4.38 12.64
CA ILE A 133 12.20 3.23 12.75
C ILE A 133 10.99 3.48 11.84
N LEU A 134 10.76 2.57 10.90
CA LEU A 134 9.55 2.55 10.09
C LEU A 134 8.65 1.41 10.57
N ILE A 135 7.43 1.75 10.97
CA ILE A 135 6.39 0.79 11.35
C ILE A 135 5.35 0.78 10.26
N ASP A 136 5.36 -0.25 9.40
CA ASP A 136 4.38 -0.37 8.33
C ASP A 136 3.15 -1.14 8.81
N SER A 137 1.97 -0.58 8.54
CA SER A 137 0.68 -1.18 8.89
C SER A 137 0.50 -1.39 10.41
N ALA A 138 0.64 -0.30 11.17
CA ALA A 138 0.55 -0.30 12.63
C ALA A 138 -0.81 -0.79 13.16
N GLU A 139 -1.84 -0.88 12.33
CA GLU A 139 -3.13 -1.50 12.65
C GLU A 139 -3.04 -3.00 12.99
N TYR A 140 -1.93 -3.65 12.64
CA TYR A 140 -1.66 -5.05 13.00
C TYR A 140 -0.96 -5.21 14.36
N LEU A 141 -0.67 -4.13 15.08
CA LEU A 141 -0.19 -4.20 16.45
C LEU A 141 -1.32 -4.67 17.37
N ASN A 142 -1.13 -5.80 18.07
CA ASN A 142 -2.03 -6.19 19.14
C ASN A 142 -1.82 -5.32 20.39
N VAL A 143 -2.67 -5.48 21.41
CA VAL A 143 -2.60 -4.67 22.65
C VAL A 143 -1.23 -4.75 23.32
N HIS A 144 -0.63 -5.94 23.40
CA HIS A 144 0.67 -6.14 24.04
C HIS A 144 1.81 -5.48 23.25
N SER A 145 1.82 -5.63 21.94
CA SER A 145 2.79 -4.99 21.03
C SER A 145 2.64 -3.47 21.06
N SER A 146 1.40 -2.97 21.10
CA SER A 146 1.11 -1.54 21.21
C SER A 146 1.63 -0.95 22.53
N ASN A 147 1.41 -1.63 23.66
CA ASN A 147 1.92 -1.19 24.95
C ASN A 147 3.46 -1.23 25.02
N ALA A 148 4.09 -2.24 24.41
CA ALA A 148 5.53 -2.28 24.27
C ALA A 148 6.06 -1.12 23.42
N LEU A 149 5.36 -0.77 22.33
CA LEU A 149 5.72 0.37 21.47
C LEU A 149 5.65 1.70 22.24
N LEU A 150 4.65 1.89 23.11
CA LEU A 150 4.57 3.12 23.92
C LEU A 150 5.85 3.33 24.75
N LYS A 151 6.39 2.28 25.37
CA LYS A 151 7.66 2.35 26.11
C LYS A 151 8.81 2.74 25.20
N VAL A 152 8.88 2.13 24.00
CA VAL A 152 9.89 2.47 22.99
C VAL A 152 9.85 3.95 22.59
N LEU A 153 8.64 4.50 22.41
CA LEU A 153 8.45 5.91 22.06
C LEU A 153 8.85 6.86 23.19
N GLU A 154 8.60 6.48 24.45
CA GLU A 154 8.93 7.27 25.64
C GLU A 154 10.44 7.25 25.96
N GLU A 155 11.10 6.12 25.76
CA GLU A 155 12.54 5.94 26.04
C GLU A 155 13.45 6.42 24.92
N SER A 156 12.90 6.83 23.78
CA SER A 156 13.67 7.26 22.62
C SER A 156 14.34 8.63 22.83
N ASN A 157 15.54 8.78 22.31
CA ASN A 157 16.27 10.05 22.35
C ASN A 157 15.88 11.00 21.20
N ASN A 158 16.29 12.27 21.30
CA ASN A 158 15.95 13.32 20.33
C ASN A 158 16.54 13.12 18.92
N ARG A 159 17.36 12.08 18.69
CA ARG A 159 17.92 11.71 17.38
C ARG A 159 17.31 10.46 16.81
N THR A 160 16.18 10.02 17.38
CA THR A 160 15.42 8.86 16.90
C THR A 160 14.11 9.33 16.27
N PHE A 161 13.85 8.90 15.04
CA PHE A 161 12.65 9.24 14.29
C PHE A 161 11.80 8.00 14.03
N PHE A 162 10.52 8.09 14.35
CA PHE A 162 9.53 7.05 14.12
C PHE A 162 8.57 7.47 13.02
N PHE A 163 8.50 6.68 11.97
CA PHE A 163 7.48 6.78 10.92
C PHE A 163 6.49 5.64 11.10
N ILE A 164 5.28 5.97 11.49
CA ILE A 164 4.21 5.01 11.75
C ILE A 164 3.19 5.12 10.62
N ILE A 165 2.95 4.03 9.89
CA ILE A 165 1.97 3.99 8.80
C ILE A 165 0.71 3.30 9.30
N GLN A 166 -0.44 3.97 9.11
CA GLN A 166 -1.77 3.45 9.38
C GLN A 166 -2.59 3.43 8.09
N ASN A 167 -3.12 2.26 7.72
CA ASN A 167 -3.92 2.09 6.50
C ASN A 167 -5.43 2.18 6.73
N ASN A 168 -5.91 1.98 7.95
CA ASN A 168 -7.32 2.07 8.33
C ASN A 168 -7.50 2.92 9.58
N HIS A 169 -8.54 3.75 9.63
CA HIS A 169 -8.76 4.70 10.72
C HIS A 169 -9.08 4.08 12.10
N SER A 170 -9.34 2.78 12.20
CA SER A 170 -10.06 2.23 13.35
C SER A 170 -9.25 1.45 14.37
N LYS A 171 -7.93 1.22 14.21
CA LYS A 171 -7.25 0.18 15.02
C LYS A 171 -5.96 0.55 15.73
N ILE A 172 -5.51 1.80 15.69
CA ILE A 172 -4.36 2.20 16.52
C ILE A 172 -4.86 2.74 17.86
N LEU A 173 -4.21 2.34 18.95
CA LEU A 173 -4.53 2.86 20.29
C LEU A 173 -4.41 4.40 20.32
N ASN A 174 -5.39 5.06 20.94
CA ASN A 174 -5.38 6.51 21.10
C ASN A 174 -4.14 7.02 21.84
N THR A 175 -3.57 6.21 22.72
CA THR A 175 -2.32 6.48 23.44
C THR A 175 -1.10 6.58 22.52
N ILE A 176 -1.05 5.83 21.42
CA ILE A 176 -0.02 5.99 20.37
C ILE A 176 -0.30 7.26 19.57
N LYS A 177 -1.55 7.46 19.13
CA LYS A 177 -1.93 8.64 18.36
C LYS A 177 -1.61 9.95 19.04
N SER A 178 -1.84 10.03 20.37
CA SER A 178 -1.57 11.25 21.15
C SER A 178 -0.09 11.62 21.25
N ARG A 179 0.81 10.69 20.93
CA ARG A 179 2.28 10.91 20.89
C ARG A 179 2.83 11.18 19.49
N CYS A 180 1.96 11.18 18.47
CA CYS A 180 2.34 11.35 17.08
C CYS A 180 1.82 12.68 16.52
N ILE A 181 2.57 13.28 15.62
CA ILE A 181 2.03 14.29 14.71
C ILE A 181 1.46 13.55 13.50
N GLU A 182 0.15 13.68 13.29
CA GLU A 182 -0.56 12.99 12.22
C GLU A 182 -0.55 13.79 10.92
N PHE A 183 -0.16 13.14 9.83
CA PHE A 183 -0.29 13.62 8.45
C PHE A 183 -1.23 12.71 7.68
N LYS A 184 -2.27 13.30 7.08
CA LYS A 184 -3.32 12.58 6.37
C LYS A 184 -3.01 12.50 4.89
N PHE A 185 -2.96 11.28 4.35
CA PHE A 185 -2.62 10.98 2.97
C PHE A 185 -3.86 10.64 2.16
N PHE A 186 -4.35 11.60 1.41
CA PHE A 186 -5.49 11.45 0.50
C PHE A 186 -5.17 12.11 -0.83
N PHE A 187 -5.72 11.54 -1.89
CA PHE A 187 -5.70 12.16 -3.21
C PHE A 187 -7.10 12.44 -3.67
N THR A 188 -7.31 13.61 -4.26
CA THR A 188 -8.50 13.92 -5.05
C THR A 188 -8.53 13.05 -6.31
N PHE A 189 -9.68 12.97 -6.98
CA PHE A 189 -9.80 12.22 -8.22
C PHE A 189 -8.81 12.69 -9.30
N THR A 190 -8.65 13.99 -9.45
CA THR A 190 -7.73 14.61 -10.44
C THR A 190 -6.26 14.29 -10.13
N GLU A 191 -5.87 14.33 -8.86
CA GLU A 191 -4.53 13.94 -8.43
C GLU A 191 -4.26 12.46 -8.66
N LYS A 192 -5.20 11.57 -8.32
CA LYS A 192 -5.08 10.12 -8.59
C LYS A 192 -4.82 9.86 -10.07
N LYS A 193 -5.59 10.50 -10.96
CA LYS A 193 -5.45 10.37 -12.41
C LYS A 193 -4.05 10.80 -12.88
N LYS A 194 -3.58 11.97 -12.43
CA LYS A 194 -2.25 12.51 -12.75
C LYS A 194 -1.13 11.61 -12.23
N ILE A 195 -1.23 11.18 -10.97
CA ILE A 195 -0.22 10.34 -10.31
C ILE A 195 -0.15 8.97 -11.00
N LEU A 196 -1.29 8.32 -11.22
CA LEU A 196 -1.33 7.01 -11.85
C LEU A 196 -0.75 7.03 -13.27
N LYS A 197 -1.08 8.05 -14.07
CA LYS A 197 -0.49 8.25 -15.40
C LYS A 197 1.04 8.36 -15.32
N ASN A 198 1.57 9.09 -14.35
CA ASN A 198 3.01 9.26 -14.19
C ASN A 198 3.70 7.97 -13.70
N ILE A 199 3.03 7.18 -12.84
CA ILE A 199 3.57 5.91 -12.32
C ILE A 199 3.59 4.85 -13.42
N ILE A 200 2.59 4.83 -14.32
CA ILE A 200 2.47 3.81 -15.37
C ILE A 200 3.37 4.12 -16.56
N LYS A 201 3.61 5.40 -16.85
CA LYS A 201 4.41 5.82 -18.00
C LYS A 201 5.73 5.06 -18.22
N PRO A 202 6.55 4.79 -17.19
CA PRO A 202 7.76 3.98 -17.34
C PRO A 202 7.50 2.50 -17.67
N TYR A 203 6.26 2.04 -17.54
CA TYR A 203 5.85 0.65 -17.70
C TYR A 203 4.80 0.46 -18.81
N GLU A 204 4.54 1.47 -19.65
CA GLU A 204 3.56 1.41 -20.73
C GLU A 204 3.81 0.20 -21.65
N ASP A 205 5.07 -0.03 -22.04
CA ASP A 205 5.45 -1.18 -22.85
C ASP A 205 5.26 -2.52 -22.13
N VAL A 206 5.37 -2.50 -20.79
CA VAL A 206 5.25 -3.68 -19.93
C VAL A 206 3.80 -4.09 -19.73
N PHE A 207 2.90 -3.11 -19.64
CA PHE A 207 1.47 -3.36 -19.41
C PHE A 207 0.63 -3.42 -20.68
N GLY A 208 1.19 -3.02 -21.83
CA GLY A 208 0.43 -2.93 -23.09
C GLY A 208 -0.74 -1.93 -23.03
N LEU A 209 -0.79 -1.09 -22.02
CA LEU A 209 -1.92 -0.20 -21.73
C LEU A 209 -1.72 1.15 -22.39
N LYS A 210 -2.52 1.46 -23.38
CA LYS A 210 -2.56 2.80 -23.98
C LYS A 210 -3.39 3.79 -23.15
N THR A 211 -4.41 3.31 -22.44
CA THR A 211 -5.28 4.14 -21.58
C THR A 211 -5.86 3.32 -20.45
N ILE A 212 -6.07 3.94 -19.29
CA ILE A 212 -6.82 3.37 -18.17
C ILE A 212 -8.20 4.02 -18.14
N ASP A 213 -9.25 3.20 -18.09
CA ASP A 213 -10.62 3.67 -17.98
C ASP A 213 -10.81 4.49 -16.69
N ASP A 214 -11.56 5.59 -16.78
CA ASP A 214 -11.83 6.47 -15.66
C ASP A 214 -12.54 5.76 -14.49
N SER A 215 -13.20 4.63 -14.74
CA SER A 215 -13.81 3.80 -13.69
C SER A 215 -12.80 3.20 -12.70
N PHE A 216 -11.52 3.06 -13.07
CA PHE A 216 -10.48 2.53 -12.20
C PHE A 216 -9.93 3.54 -11.19
N TYR A 217 -10.14 4.85 -11.39
CA TYR A 217 -9.61 5.88 -10.49
C TYR A 217 -10.35 6.00 -9.14
N PHE A 218 -11.37 5.15 -8.89
CA PHE A 218 -12.05 5.10 -7.60
C PHE A 218 -11.16 4.57 -6.46
N ASP A 219 -10.17 3.71 -6.76
CA ASP A 219 -9.21 3.20 -5.78
C ASP A 219 -7.92 4.06 -5.74
N THR A 220 -6.99 3.68 -4.90
CA THR A 220 -5.71 4.35 -4.74
C THR A 220 -4.74 3.97 -5.85
N PRO A 221 -3.80 4.85 -6.25
CA PRO A 221 -2.85 4.56 -7.33
C PRO A 221 -2.04 3.28 -7.13
N GLY A 222 -1.60 3.00 -5.89
CA GLY A 222 -0.84 1.80 -5.58
C GLY A 222 -1.65 0.51 -5.66
N ASN A 223 -2.97 0.55 -5.36
CA ASN A 223 -3.84 -0.61 -5.55
C ASN A 223 -4.11 -0.86 -7.03
N ILE A 224 -4.39 0.19 -7.79
CA ILE A 224 -4.61 0.09 -9.24
C ILE A 224 -3.37 -0.53 -9.91
N LEU A 225 -2.18 -0.05 -9.56
CA LEU A 225 -0.94 -0.62 -10.10
C LEU A 225 -0.79 -2.12 -9.81
N LYS A 226 -1.16 -2.57 -8.60
CA LYS A 226 -1.18 -4.01 -8.25
C LYS A 226 -2.19 -4.79 -9.08
N TYR A 227 -3.36 -4.20 -9.36
CA TYR A 227 -4.37 -4.83 -10.20
C TYR A 227 -3.85 -5.01 -11.64
N LEU A 228 -3.22 -3.99 -12.20
CA LEU A 228 -2.61 -4.07 -13.53
C LEU A 228 -1.54 -5.17 -13.63
N LEU A 229 -0.70 -5.32 -12.59
CA LEU A 229 0.29 -6.39 -12.54
C LEU A 229 -0.32 -7.81 -12.51
N ILE A 230 -1.50 -7.97 -11.93
CA ILE A 230 -2.18 -9.28 -11.90
C ILE A 230 -2.59 -9.71 -13.31
N PHE A 231 -2.98 -8.75 -14.15
CA PHE A 231 -3.45 -9.01 -15.52
C PHE A 231 -2.37 -8.93 -16.60
N LYS A 232 -1.16 -8.49 -16.24
CA LYS A 232 -0.05 -8.34 -17.21
C LYS A 232 0.19 -9.57 -18.09
N ASP A 233 0.05 -10.76 -17.49
CA ASP A 233 0.31 -12.04 -18.16
C ASP A 233 -0.98 -12.67 -18.74
N SER A 234 -2.08 -11.91 -18.81
CA SER A 234 -3.35 -12.36 -19.37
C SER A 234 -3.66 -11.59 -20.66
N ASP A 235 -4.30 -12.26 -21.62
CA ASP A 235 -4.78 -11.65 -22.86
C ASP A 235 -6.13 -10.90 -22.66
N ILE A 236 -6.51 -10.60 -21.41
CA ILE A 236 -7.79 -10.01 -21.06
C ILE A 236 -7.69 -8.49 -21.11
N ASP A 237 -8.60 -7.87 -21.83
CA ASP A 237 -8.76 -6.42 -21.86
C ASP A 237 -9.44 -5.91 -20.60
N LEU A 238 -8.66 -5.56 -19.59
CA LEU A 238 -9.11 -5.12 -18.27
C LEU A 238 -10.16 -3.99 -18.30
N PRO A 239 -10.05 -2.95 -19.14
CA PRO A 239 -11.06 -1.89 -19.23
C PRO A 239 -12.41 -2.36 -19.77
N ASN A 240 -12.42 -3.25 -20.76
CA ASN A 240 -13.61 -3.56 -21.57
C ASN A 240 -14.27 -4.89 -21.18
N ASP A 241 -13.51 -5.88 -20.68
CA ASP A 241 -14.01 -7.20 -20.31
C ASP A 241 -13.95 -7.45 -18.80
N LYS A 242 -14.83 -6.80 -18.04
CA LYS A 242 -14.91 -6.98 -16.58
C LYS A 242 -15.34 -8.38 -16.15
N LEU A 243 -16.20 -9.03 -16.95
CA LEU A 243 -16.60 -10.40 -16.66
C LEU A 243 -15.44 -11.37 -16.83
N GLY A 244 -14.71 -11.31 -17.94
CA GLY A 244 -13.50 -12.11 -18.16
C GLY A 244 -12.46 -11.89 -17.07
N CYS A 245 -12.29 -10.64 -16.63
CA CYS A 245 -11.42 -10.31 -15.49
C CYS A 245 -11.84 -11.01 -14.19
N ILE A 246 -13.14 -11.02 -13.87
CA ILE A 246 -13.67 -11.68 -12.66
C ILE A 246 -13.43 -13.19 -12.76
N LEU A 247 -13.76 -13.81 -13.89
CA LEU A 247 -13.58 -15.24 -14.11
C LEU A 247 -12.10 -15.65 -13.97
N TYR A 248 -11.19 -14.90 -14.56
CA TYR A 248 -9.75 -15.11 -14.43
C TYR A 248 -9.26 -15.02 -12.97
N LEU A 249 -9.73 -14.02 -12.23
CA LEU A 249 -9.37 -13.88 -10.82
C LEU A 249 -9.92 -15.01 -9.96
N ILE A 250 -11.13 -15.48 -10.23
CA ILE A 250 -11.72 -16.64 -9.53
C ILE A 250 -10.86 -17.88 -9.75
N GLU A 251 -10.44 -18.13 -10.99
CA GLU A 251 -9.56 -19.26 -11.30
C GLU A 251 -8.21 -19.14 -10.59
N LYS A 252 -7.60 -17.95 -10.66
CA LYS A 252 -6.33 -17.67 -9.97
C LYS A 252 -6.44 -17.80 -8.45
N TYR A 253 -7.59 -17.44 -7.87
CA TYR A 253 -7.87 -17.60 -6.44
C TYR A 253 -7.95 -19.07 -6.05
N LYS A 254 -8.60 -19.93 -6.84
CA LYS A 254 -8.68 -21.38 -6.59
C LYS A 254 -7.29 -21.99 -6.42
N HIS A 255 -6.29 -21.49 -7.14
CA HIS A 255 -4.92 -21.99 -7.06
C HIS A 255 -4.10 -21.42 -5.88
N LYS A 256 -4.34 -20.17 -5.46
CA LYS A 256 -3.49 -19.49 -4.49
C LYS A 256 -4.13 -19.15 -3.15
N ASN A 257 -5.44 -19.19 -3.05
CA ASN A 257 -6.23 -18.87 -1.84
C ASN A 257 -5.88 -17.49 -1.20
N ASP A 258 -5.54 -16.48 -2.01
CA ASP A 258 -5.11 -15.17 -1.55
C ASP A 258 -6.32 -14.25 -1.29
N ALA A 259 -6.54 -13.87 -0.02
CA ALA A 259 -7.65 -12.99 0.39
C ALA A 259 -7.68 -11.64 -0.35
N LYS A 260 -6.55 -11.15 -0.86
CA LYS A 260 -6.48 -9.92 -1.65
C LYS A 260 -7.21 -10.06 -3.00
N LEU A 261 -7.18 -11.26 -3.59
CA LEU A 261 -7.91 -11.53 -4.83
C LEU A 261 -9.42 -11.44 -4.62
N LEU A 262 -9.94 -11.90 -3.49
CA LEU A 262 -11.37 -11.74 -3.15
C LEU A 262 -11.79 -10.28 -3.04
N THR A 263 -10.94 -9.44 -2.49
CA THR A 263 -11.22 -7.98 -2.42
C THR A 263 -11.25 -7.38 -3.82
N PHE A 264 -10.36 -7.82 -4.68
CA PHE A 264 -10.33 -7.34 -6.07
C PHE A 264 -11.52 -7.87 -6.89
N ILE A 265 -11.93 -9.14 -6.69
CA ILE A 265 -13.16 -9.69 -7.28
C ILE A 265 -14.38 -8.86 -6.87
N SER A 266 -14.52 -8.55 -5.56
CA SER A 266 -15.62 -7.70 -5.06
C SER A 266 -15.69 -6.36 -5.80
N LEU A 267 -14.55 -5.75 -6.01
CA LEU A 267 -14.42 -4.50 -6.69
C LEU A 267 -14.84 -4.57 -8.17
N LEU A 268 -14.36 -5.59 -8.89
CA LEU A 268 -14.76 -5.78 -10.28
C LEU A 268 -16.24 -6.09 -10.43
N ILE A 269 -16.86 -6.77 -9.45
CA ILE A 269 -18.32 -6.97 -9.40
C ILE A 269 -19.02 -5.62 -9.27
N GLU A 270 -18.55 -4.71 -8.42
CA GLU A 270 -19.15 -3.37 -8.32
C GLU A 270 -19.08 -2.61 -9.65
N LEU A 271 -17.93 -2.68 -10.33
CA LEU A 271 -17.76 -2.03 -11.62
C LEU A 271 -18.61 -2.67 -12.73
N PHE A 272 -18.70 -4.01 -12.75
CA PHE A 272 -19.53 -4.75 -13.69
C PHE A 272 -21.01 -4.31 -13.58
N TYR A 273 -21.57 -4.28 -12.37
CA TYR A 273 -22.94 -3.85 -12.15
C TYR A 273 -23.16 -2.37 -12.41
N LYS A 274 -22.17 -1.53 -12.15
CA LYS A 274 -22.21 -0.12 -12.54
C LYS A 274 -22.35 0.03 -14.05
N ASP A 275 -21.57 -0.70 -14.84
CA ASP A 275 -21.66 -0.65 -16.30
C ASP A 275 -22.97 -1.19 -16.83
N LEU A 276 -23.51 -2.29 -16.27
CA LEU A 276 -24.83 -2.80 -16.61
C LEU A 276 -25.93 -1.78 -16.32
N SER A 277 -25.85 -1.11 -15.17
CA SER A 277 -26.82 -0.08 -14.78
C SER A 277 -26.80 1.14 -15.71
N LEU A 278 -25.61 1.50 -16.22
CA LEU A 278 -25.47 2.58 -17.20
C LEU A 278 -26.01 2.20 -18.59
N ARG A 279 -25.89 0.92 -18.98
CA ARG A 279 -26.41 0.41 -20.27
C ARG A 279 -27.92 0.18 -20.24
N ASN A 280 -28.48 -0.22 -19.09
CA ASN A 280 -29.88 -0.60 -18.98
C ASN A 280 -30.49 -0.08 -17.67
N ASN A 281 -30.95 1.16 -17.68
CA ASN A 281 -31.57 1.81 -16.52
C ASN A 281 -32.88 1.14 -16.03
N LYS A 282 -33.57 0.38 -16.87
CA LYS A 282 -34.85 -0.27 -16.48
C LYS A 282 -34.66 -1.35 -15.41
N ASN A 283 -33.50 -1.99 -15.36
CA ASN A 283 -33.21 -3.08 -14.44
C ASN A 283 -32.34 -2.64 -13.23
N PHE A 284 -32.20 -1.34 -12.99
CA PHE A 284 -31.34 -0.80 -11.93
C PHE A 284 -31.57 -1.42 -10.55
N ASN A 285 -32.86 -1.58 -10.14
CA ASN A 285 -33.20 -2.19 -8.85
C ASN A 285 -32.73 -3.65 -8.77
N LEU A 286 -32.93 -4.44 -9.84
CA LEU A 286 -32.51 -5.82 -9.91
C LEU A 286 -30.99 -5.93 -9.82
N TYR A 287 -30.28 -5.14 -10.59
CA TYR A 287 -28.79 -5.09 -10.56
C TYR A 287 -28.25 -4.69 -9.18
N SER A 288 -28.89 -3.74 -8.50
CA SER A 288 -28.52 -3.35 -7.14
C SER A 288 -28.70 -4.51 -6.16
N ILE A 289 -29.83 -5.22 -6.19
CA ILE A 289 -30.12 -6.38 -5.32
C ILE A 289 -29.10 -7.49 -5.56
N ASN A 290 -28.86 -7.87 -6.82
CA ASN A 290 -27.93 -8.94 -7.16
C ASN A 290 -26.49 -8.61 -6.80
N LYS A 291 -26.07 -7.36 -7.04
CA LYS A 291 -24.77 -6.84 -6.58
C LYS A 291 -24.60 -7.02 -5.07
N PHE A 292 -25.57 -6.54 -4.27
CA PHE A 292 -25.51 -6.68 -2.81
C PHE A 292 -25.46 -8.13 -2.36
N LYS A 293 -26.25 -9.00 -2.99
CA LYS A 293 -26.26 -10.44 -2.69
C LYS A 293 -24.87 -11.05 -2.91
N LEU A 294 -24.23 -10.78 -4.06
CA LEU A 294 -22.91 -11.34 -4.38
C LEU A 294 -21.82 -10.79 -3.47
N LEU A 295 -21.84 -9.48 -3.16
CA LEU A 295 -20.86 -8.88 -2.26
C LEU A 295 -21.01 -9.41 -0.83
N ASN A 296 -22.21 -9.62 -0.33
CA ASN A 296 -22.45 -10.23 0.97
C ASN A 296 -21.96 -11.68 1.01
N GLN A 297 -22.22 -12.48 -0.02
CA GLN A 297 -21.69 -13.85 -0.11
C GLN A 297 -20.16 -13.89 -0.02
N ILE A 298 -19.46 -12.97 -0.69
CA ILE A 298 -18.00 -12.87 -0.61
C ILE A 298 -17.55 -12.44 0.79
N ASN A 299 -18.25 -11.51 1.41
CA ASN A 299 -17.93 -11.03 2.75
C ASN A 299 -18.15 -12.14 3.80
N ASP A 300 -19.26 -12.85 3.72
CA ASP A 300 -19.56 -13.99 4.60
C ASP A 300 -18.53 -15.12 4.43
N ALA A 301 -18.11 -15.39 3.20
CA ALA A 301 -17.04 -16.36 2.95
C ALA A 301 -15.69 -15.94 3.55
N LYS A 302 -15.40 -14.63 3.62
CA LYS A 302 -14.20 -14.10 4.30
C LYS A 302 -14.30 -14.23 5.82
N ILE A 303 -15.46 -13.87 6.41
CA ILE A 303 -15.66 -13.81 7.87
C ILE A 303 -15.76 -15.21 8.45
N PHE A 304 -16.57 -16.08 7.84
CA PHE A 304 -16.92 -17.39 8.35
C PHE A 304 -16.11 -18.53 7.72
N ASN A 305 -15.13 -18.20 6.87
CA ASN A 305 -14.30 -19.16 6.13
C ASN A 305 -15.11 -20.25 5.42
N LEU A 306 -16.24 -19.86 4.76
CA LEU A 306 -17.16 -20.75 4.11
C LEU A 306 -16.54 -21.46 2.90
N ASP A 307 -17.21 -22.52 2.41
CA ASP A 307 -16.81 -23.25 1.21
C ASP A 307 -16.79 -22.33 -0.03
N LYS A 308 -15.59 -22.09 -0.52
CA LYS A 308 -15.32 -21.18 -1.62
C LYS A 308 -15.71 -21.75 -2.98
N LYS A 309 -15.79 -23.07 -3.11
CA LYS A 309 -16.19 -23.72 -4.37
C LYS A 309 -17.64 -23.40 -4.71
N ASN A 310 -18.54 -23.55 -3.75
CA ASN A 310 -19.95 -23.23 -3.91
C ASN A 310 -20.17 -21.72 -4.13
N LEU A 311 -19.42 -20.87 -3.40
CA LEU A 311 -19.41 -19.44 -3.61
C LEU A 311 -19.12 -19.08 -5.08
N PHE A 312 -18.00 -19.58 -5.62
CA PHE A 312 -17.59 -19.23 -6.99
C PHE A 312 -18.54 -19.75 -8.05
N THR A 313 -19.14 -20.92 -7.85
CA THR A 313 -20.15 -21.46 -8.76
C THR A 313 -21.37 -20.55 -8.80
N SER A 314 -21.84 -20.07 -7.65
CA SER A 314 -22.96 -19.13 -7.54
C SER A 314 -22.63 -17.77 -8.19
N LEU A 315 -21.42 -17.24 -7.95
CA LEU A 315 -20.96 -15.99 -8.54
C LEU A 315 -20.93 -16.07 -10.08
N ILE A 316 -20.31 -17.10 -10.65
CA ILE A 316 -20.17 -17.31 -12.08
C ILE A 316 -21.56 -17.42 -12.73
N GLY A 317 -22.41 -18.28 -12.20
CA GLY A 317 -23.76 -18.49 -12.77
C GLY A 317 -24.60 -17.20 -12.80
N THR A 318 -24.54 -16.37 -11.75
CA THR A 318 -25.28 -15.11 -11.70
C THR A 318 -24.69 -14.09 -12.71
N LEU A 319 -23.37 -13.93 -12.76
CA LEU A 319 -22.72 -12.94 -13.63
C LEU A 319 -22.87 -13.27 -15.12
N GLU A 320 -22.74 -14.55 -15.48
CA GLU A 320 -22.94 -15.01 -16.88
C GLU A 320 -24.39 -14.85 -17.35
N HIS A 321 -25.37 -15.07 -16.45
CA HIS A 321 -26.78 -14.87 -16.76
C HIS A 321 -27.09 -13.39 -17.05
N GLU A 322 -26.49 -12.47 -16.33
CA GLU A 322 -26.74 -11.03 -16.45
C GLU A 322 -25.92 -10.37 -17.58
N SER A 323 -24.91 -11.03 -18.07
CA SER A 323 -24.11 -10.55 -19.21
C SER A 323 -24.77 -10.81 -20.57
N LYS A 324 -25.77 -11.70 -20.61
CA LYS A 324 -26.60 -12.01 -21.80
C LYS A 324 -27.78 -11.06 -21.91
#